data_421a90e94a42e7d4ab87048a45366ba2
#
_entry.id   421a90e94a42e7d4ab87048a45366ba2
#
_cell.length_a   1.000
_cell.length_b   1.000
_cell.length_c   1.000
_cell.angle_alpha   90.00
_cell.angle_beta   90.00
_cell.angle_gamma   90.00
#
_symmetry.space_group_name_H-M   'P 1'
#
loop_
_entity.id
_entity.type
_entity.pdbx_description
1 polymer ?
#
loop_
_entity_poly.entity_id
_entity_poly.type
_entity_poly.pdbx_seq_one_letter_code
_entity_poly.pdbx_strand_id
1 'polypeptide(L)'
;MISRVFVRAAGVLVCVVLLVSGCGLVPRSQTPQEALGLPQAETPFAERVSIEEYLRSEEPVLAGFVRALAEKGGGSIGFQPPRLVRYCWDWGPGEERGWSFRSEILYVVSVTDADIDEIASRELSGLPYKGTRGTVQKDGSFVLSSGDAANGGEVRIGYFPYRRSPIQYESGCRPSDGSMGDMGEYVLPSTEEVFPDLVVYPAFDEDTKQPNPPPSTDTGQSGQSVQSGGSGDEQGEDQ
;
A
#
# COMPACT_ATOMS: atom_id res chain seq x y z
N MET A 1 -30.39 -20.77 66.19
CA MET A 1 -29.01 -20.31 65.90
C MET A 1 -28.37 -21.02 64.68
N ILE A 2 -29.16 -21.61 63.79
CA ILE A 2 -28.63 -22.41 62.63
C ILE A 2 -28.69 -21.62 61.27
N SER A 3 -29.47 -20.54 61.21
CA SER A 3 -29.73 -19.84 59.93
C SER A 3 -28.66 -18.87 59.47
N ARG A 4 -27.67 -18.44 60.28
CA ARG A 4 -26.67 -17.46 59.94
C ARG A 4 -25.37 -18.05 59.39
N VAL A 5 -25.14 -19.34 59.55
CA VAL A 5 -23.92 -20.00 59.06
C VAL A 5 -24.05 -20.41 57.60
N PHE A 6 -25.25 -20.76 57.14
CA PHE A 6 -25.50 -21.16 55.73
C PHE A 6 -25.39 -20.01 54.74
N VAL A 7 -25.74 -18.79 55.12
CA VAL A 7 -25.66 -17.61 54.21
C VAL A 7 -24.21 -17.19 53.94
N ARG A 8 -23.28 -17.39 54.89
CA ARG A 8 -21.86 -17.07 54.70
C ARG A 8 -21.13 -18.11 53.86
N ALA A 9 -21.51 -19.36 53.90
CA ALA A 9 -20.91 -20.41 53.07
C ALA A 9 -21.33 -20.29 51.59
N ALA A 10 -22.58 -19.89 51.33
CA ALA A 10 -23.04 -19.65 49.95
C ALA A 10 -22.35 -18.47 49.27
N GLY A 11 -22.06 -17.39 50.03
CA GLY A 11 -21.36 -16.20 49.50
C GLY A 11 -19.91 -16.47 49.07
N VAL A 12 -19.21 -17.31 49.84
CA VAL A 12 -17.80 -17.67 49.50
C VAL A 12 -17.75 -18.59 48.29
N LEU A 13 -18.71 -19.51 48.14
CA LEU A 13 -18.76 -20.43 47.00
C LEU A 13 -19.04 -19.69 45.69
N VAL A 14 -19.92 -18.67 45.70
CA VAL A 14 -20.22 -17.85 44.52
C VAL A 14 -19.01 -17.01 44.10
N CYS A 15 -18.25 -16.43 45.04
CA CYS A 15 -17.03 -15.70 44.72
C CYS A 15 -15.93 -16.59 44.12
N VAL A 16 -15.78 -17.82 44.57
CA VAL A 16 -14.79 -18.77 44.04
C VAL A 16 -15.15 -19.21 42.62
N VAL A 17 -16.45 -19.46 42.35
CA VAL A 17 -16.90 -19.81 40.99
C VAL A 17 -16.72 -18.66 39.99
N LEU A 18 -16.92 -17.41 40.40
CA LEU A 18 -16.69 -16.26 39.56
C LEU A 18 -15.20 -16.01 39.27
N LEU A 19 -14.31 -16.35 40.20
CA LEU A 19 -12.87 -16.25 39.99
C LEU A 19 -12.31 -17.31 39.04
N VAL A 20 -12.90 -18.51 39.03
CA VAL A 20 -12.47 -19.59 38.11
C VAL A 20 -13.03 -19.38 36.70
N SER A 21 -14.20 -18.75 36.56
CA SER A 21 -14.79 -18.42 35.24
C SER A 21 -14.14 -17.24 34.56
N GLY A 22 -13.34 -16.42 35.26
CA GLY A 22 -12.63 -15.25 34.72
C GLY A 22 -11.31 -15.57 34.06
N CYS A 23 -10.79 -16.79 34.16
CA CYS A 23 -9.49 -17.16 33.54
C CYS A 23 -9.57 -17.64 32.08
N GLY A 24 -10.72 -17.50 31.41
CA GLY A 24 -10.94 -18.00 30.05
C GLY A 24 -10.84 -16.94 28.93
N LEU A 25 -10.68 -15.67 29.27
CA LEU A 25 -10.51 -14.59 28.28
C LEU A 25 -9.15 -13.89 28.49
N VAL A 26 -8.06 -14.65 28.37
CA VAL A 26 -6.81 -14.01 27.96
C VAL A 26 -7.10 -13.48 26.57
N PRO A 27 -7.12 -12.16 26.34
CA PRO A 27 -7.22 -11.66 24.97
C PRO A 27 -6.08 -12.32 24.22
N ARG A 28 -6.43 -13.05 23.15
CA ARG A 28 -5.45 -13.64 22.24
C ARG A 28 -4.51 -12.50 21.90
N SER A 29 -3.26 -12.60 22.31
CA SER A 29 -2.26 -11.57 21.97
C SER A 29 -2.28 -11.47 20.44
N GLN A 30 -2.81 -10.36 19.92
CA GLN A 30 -2.76 -10.11 18.50
C GLN A 30 -1.30 -10.16 18.10
N THR A 31 -0.97 -10.92 17.08
CA THR A 31 0.36 -10.86 16.51
C THR A 31 0.64 -9.42 16.09
N PRO A 32 1.88 -8.93 16.10
CA PRO A 32 2.21 -7.61 15.60
C PRO A 32 1.67 -7.34 14.18
N GLN A 33 1.51 -8.38 13.35
CA GLN A 33 0.93 -8.31 12.02
C GLN A 33 -0.59 -8.06 12.07
N GLU A 34 -1.33 -8.75 12.94
CA GLU A 34 -2.76 -8.49 13.15
C GLU A 34 -3.01 -7.07 13.69
N ALA A 35 -2.12 -6.59 14.57
CA ALA A 35 -2.19 -5.22 15.09
C ALA A 35 -1.93 -4.17 13.99
N LEU A 36 -1.16 -4.51 12.96
CA LEU A 36 -0.87 -3.66 11.80
C LEU A 36 -1.89 -3.85 10.67
N GLY A 37 -2.87 -4.77 10.83
CA GLY A 37 -3.86 -5.07 9.79
C GLY A 37 -3.26 -5.71 8.53
N LEU A 38 -2.07 -6.31 8.63
CA LEU A 38 -1.44 -7.01 7.52
C LEU A 38 -2.06 -8.40 7.37
N PRO A 39 -2.33 -8.86 6.15
CA PRO A 39 -2.84 -10.20 5.92
C PRO A 39 -1.81 -11.24 6.41
N GLN A 40 -2.28 -12.17 7.22
CA GLN A 40 -1.46 -13.29 7.65
C GLN A 40 -1.43 -14.32 6.51
N ALA A 41 -0.24 -14.76 6.10
CA ALA A 41 -0.11 -15.79 5.08
C ALA A 41 -0.63 -17.14 5.62
N GLU A 42 -1.42 -17.83 4.81
CA GLU A 42 -1.98 -19.14 5.14
C GLU A 42 -0.96 -20.28 4.90
N THR A 43 -0.03 -20.08 3.97
CA THR A 43 1.03 -21.06 3.65
C THR A 43 2.17 -20.97 4.67
N PRO A 44 2.70 -22.12 5.16
CA PRO A 44 3.90 -22.14 5.98
C PRO A 44 5.05 -21.40 5.29
N PHE A 45 5.87 -20.67 6.06
CA PHE A 45 6.90 -19.77 5.51
C PHE A 45 7.81 -20.46 4.48
N ALA A 46 8.34 -21.62 4.80
CA ALA A 46 9.26 -22.36 3.91
C ALA A 46 8.62 -22.87 2.60
N GLU A 47 7.29 -22.90 2.54
CA GLU A 47 6.53 -23.36 1.37
C GLU A 47 6.01 -22.18 0.50
N ARG A 48 6.21 -20.93 0.96
CA ARG A 48 5.82 -19.75 0.19
C ARG A 48 6.73 -19.58 -1.01
N VAL A 49 6.19 -18.93 -2.03
CA VAL A 49 6.98 -18.47 -3.18
C VAL A 49 8.11 -17.57 -2.68
N SER A 50 9.34 -17.81 -3.16
CA SER A 50 10.50 -17.00 -2.76
C SER A 50 10.35 -15.52 -3.15
N ILE A 51 11.12 -14.65 -2.50
CA ILE A 51 11.12 -13.22 -2.85
C ILE A 51 11.65 -13.00 -4.27
N GLU A 52 12.61 -13.79 -4.71
CA GLU A 52 13.19 -13.73 -6.04
C GLU A 52 12.16 -14.14 -7.12
N GLU A 53 11.36 -15.17 -6.85
CA GLU A 53 10.29 -15.57 -7.77
C GLU A 53 9.19 -14.55 -7.82
N TYR A 54 8.81 -13.95 -6.67
CA TYR A 54 7.88 -12.83 -6.64
C TYR A 54 8.35 -11.67 -7.52
N LEU A 55 9.61 -11.26 -7.39
CA LEU A 55 10.19 -10.15 -8.17
C LEU A 55 10.26 -10.46 -9.67
N ARG A 56 10.36 -11.74 -10.05
CA ARG A 56 10.37 -12.17 -11.45
C ARG A 56 8.97 -12.32 -12.07
N SER A 57 8.00 -12.79 -11.29
CA SER A 57 6.71 -13.23 -11.84
C SER A 57 5.52 -12.39 -11.43
N GLU A 58 5.39 -12.03 -10.13
CA GLU A 58 4.22 -11.32 -9.61
C GLU A 58 4.38 -9.80 -9.71
N GLU A 59 5.54 -9.27 -9.32
CA GLU A 59 5.82 -7.84 -9.35
C GLU A 59 5.62 -7.21 -10.73
N PRO A 60 6.09 -7.81 -11.86
CA PRO A 60 5.83 -7.26 -13.19
C PRO A 60 4.35 -7.20 -13.57
N VAL A 61 3.53 -8.14 -13.10
CA VAL A 61 2.07 -8.13 -13.31
C VAL A 61 1.43 -6.99 -12.53
N LEU A 62 1.86 -6.77 -11.28
CA LEU A 62 1.38 -5.66 -10.46
C LEU A 62 1.80 -4.30 -11.03
N ALA A 63 3.03 -4.19 -11.53
CA ALA A 63 3.48 -3.01 -12.25
C ALA A 63 2.67 -2.79 -13.55
N GLY A 64 2.34 -3.87 -14.29
CA GLY A 64 1.46 -3.84 -15.45
C GLY A 64 0.07 -3.31 -15.12
N PHE A 65 -0.50 -3.74 -14.01
CA PHE A 65 -1.77 -3.23 -13.51
C PHE A 65 -1.72 -1.71 -13.23
N VAL A 66 -0.68 -1.23 -12.55
CA VAL A 66 -0.49 0.20 -12.30
C VAL A 66 -0.30 0.98 -13.60
N ARG A 67 0.49 0.43 -14.55
CA ARG A 67 0.67 1.02 -15.88
C ARG A 67 -0.66 1.20 -16.60
N ALA A 68 -1.51 0.18 -16.65
CA ALA A 68 -2.80 0.24 -17.30
C ALA A 68 -3.72 1.31 -16.68
N LEU A 69 -3.68 1.48 -15.36
CA LEU A 69 -4.39 2.57 -14.69
C LEU A 69 -3.82 3.95 -15.06
N ALA A 70 -2.49 4.09 -15.10
CA ALA A 70 -1.84 5.34 -15.47
C ALA A 70 -2.11 5.73 -16.94
N GLU A 71 -2.07 4.79 -17.87
CA GLU A 71 -2.44 4.98 -19.28
C GLU A 71 -3.89 5.45 -19.41
N LYS A 72 -4.81 4.81 -18.69
CA LYS A 72 -6.21 5.24 -18.63
C LYS A 72 -6.37 6.66 -18.09
N GLY A 73 -5.52 7.04 -17.14
CA GLY A 73 -5.49 8.36 -16.52
C GLY A 73 -4.72 9.43 -17.27
N GLY A 74 -4.23 9.16 -18.52
CA GLY A 74 -3.53 10.14 -19.35
C GLY A 74 -2.03 9.93 -19.47
N GLY A 75 -1.48 8.77 -19.11
CA GLY A 75 -0.09 8.38 -19.38
C GLY A 75 0.94 8.96 -18.43
N SER A 76 0.54 9.42 -17.26
CA SER A 76 1.48 9.93 -16.26
C SER A 76 1.32 9.23 -14.90
N ILE A 77 2.42 9.10 -14.18
CA ILE A 77 2.46 8.47 -12.85
C ILE A 77 3.35 9.30 -11.92
N GLY A 78 2.77 9.71 -10.80
CA GLY A 78 3.54 10.30 -9.70
C GLY A 78 4.08 9.21 -8.79
N PHE A 79 5.23 9.41 -8.17
CA PHE A 79 5.75 8.47 -7.19
C PHE A 79 6.23 9.16 -5.91
N GLN A 80 6.21 8.39 -4.81
CA GLN A 80 6.78 8.79 -3.53
C GLN A 80 7.62 7.64 -2.97
N PRO A 81 8.94 7.79 -2.87
CA PRO A 81 9.83 6.75 -2.36
C PRO A 81 9.53 6.41 -0.89
N PRO A 82 10.05 5.30 -0.36
CA PRO A 82 10.98 4.38 -1.01
C PRO A 82 10.31 3.20 -1.71
N ARG A 83 10.95 2.70 -2.78
CA ARG A 83 10.80 1.34 -3.31
C ARG A 83 11.94 0.51 -2.73
N LEU A 84 11.65 -0.60 -2.07
CA LEU A 84 12.68 -1.33 -1.33
C LEU A 84 12.38 -2.82 -1.15
N VAL A 85 13.45 -3.61 -1.13
CA VAL A 85 13.47 -4.92 -0.50
C VAL A 85 14.03 -4.75 0.91
N ARG A 86 13.39 -5.32 1.88
CA ARG A 86 13.80 -5.22 3.28
C ARG A 86 13.71 -6.57 3.99
N TYR A 87 14.51 -6.71 4.99
CA TYR A 87 14.43 -7.82 5.91
C TYR A 87 13.11 -7.83 6.67
N CYS A 88 12.52 -9.01 6.81
CA CYS A 88 11.26 -9.19 7.54
C CYS A 88 11.32 -10.41 8.46
N TRP A 89 10.36 -10.45 9.38
CA TRP A 89 10.15 -11.57 10.27
C TRP A 89 8.75 -12.12 10.02
N ASP A 90 8.65 -13.43 9.84
CA ASP A 90 7.39 -14.12 9.92
C ASP A 90 7.16 -14.53 11.38
N TRP A 91 6.19 -13.91 12.02
CA TRP A 91 5.83 -14.16 13.42
C TRP A 91 4.98 -15.42 13.59
N GLY A 92 5.01 -16.32 12.63
CA GLY A 92 4.44 -17.65 12.71
C GLY A 92 5.17 -18.55 13.72
N PRO A 93 4.77 -19.83 13.82
CA PRO A 93 5.29 -20.76 14.85
C PRO A 93 6.81 -20.98 14.84
N GLY A 94 7.53 -20.53 13.82
CA GLY A 94 8.97 -20.72 13.66
C GLY A 94 9.81 -19.46 13.83
N GLU A 95 9.23 -18.26 13.97
CA GLU A 95 9.94 -16.97 13.95
C GLU A 95 10.95 -16.89 12.80
N GLU A 96 10.51 -17.26 11.60
CA GLU A 96 11.35 -17.39 10.42
C GLU A 96 11.71 -16.02 9.85
N ARG A 97 12.90 -15.93 9.27
CA ARG A 97 13.46 -14.70 8.71
C ARG A 97 13.42 -14.76 7.20
N GLY A 98 13.04 -13.65 6.60
CA GLY A 98 12.96 -13.55 5.15
C GLY A 98 13.08 -12.14 4.63
N TRP A 99 12.55 -11.94 3.46
CA TRP A 99 12.58 -10.68 2.74
C TRP A 99 11.18 -10.27 2.31
N SER A 100 10.92 -9.00 2.32
CA SER A 100 9.70 -8.43 1.75
C SER A 100 10.04 -7.31 0.79
N PHE A 101 9.30 -7.28 -0.31
CA PHE A 101 9.31 -6.16 -1.24
C PHE A 101 8.15 -5.23 -0.91
N ARG A 102 8.39 -3.92 -1.06
CA ARG A 102 7.35 -2.90 -1.05
C ARG A 102 7.61 -1.92 -2.17
N SER A 103 6.59 -1.67 -2.99
CA SER A 103 6.65 -0.60 -3.97
C SER A 103 6.68 0.76 -3.28
N GLU A 104 7.15 1.78 -3.98
CA GLU A 104 6.85 3.16 -3.68
C GLU A 104 5.33 3.40 -3.67
N ILE A 105 4.87 4.51 -3.10
CA ILE A 105 3.49 4.93 -3.30
C ILE A 105 3.39 5.57 -4.68
N LEU A 106 2.60 4.95 -5.55
CA LEU A 106 2.37 5.38 -6.91
C LEU A 106 1.04 6.15 -6.99
N TYR A 107 0.99 7.22 -7.75
CA TYR A 107 -0.19 8.07 -7.86
C TYR A 107 -0.65 8.13 -9.31
N VAL A 108 -1.88 7.68 -9.56
CA VAL A 108 -2.57 7.83 -10.84
C VAL A 108 -3.64 8.91 -10.74
N VAL A 109 -3.96 9.54 -11.86
CA VAL A 109 -4.95 10.61 -11.93
C VAL A 109 -6.09 10.22 -12.86
N SER A 110 -7.24 10.86 -12.69
CA SER A 110 -8.38 10.78 -13.62
C SER A 110 -8.91 9.37 -13.89
N VAL A 111 -8.70 8.42 -12.99
CA VAL A 111 -9.30 7.08 -13.05
C VAL A 111 -10.63 7.09 -12.29
N THR A 112 -11.60 6.36 -12.81
CA THR A 112 -12.89 6.16 -12.16
C THR A 112 -12.91 4.85 -11.37
N ASP A 113 -13.89 4.69 -10.49
CA ASP A 113 -14.17 3.46 -9.78
C ASP A 113 -14.35 2.26 -10.75
N ALA A 114 -15.12 2.47 -11.82
CA ALA A 114 -15.36 1.46 -12.84
C ALA A 114 -14.08 1.07 -13.60
N ASP A 115 -13.19 2.04 -13.88
CA ASP A 115 -11.89 1.77 -14.50
C ASP A 115 -11.01 0.89 -13.61
N ILE A 116 -10.99 1.15 -12.30
CA ILE A 116 -10.22 0.34 -11.34
C ILE A 116 -10.72 -1.10 -11.34
N ASP A 117 -12.04 -1.31 -11.25
CA ASP A 117 -12.64 -2.65 -11.23
C ASP A 117 -12.39 -3.41 -12.54
N GLU A 118 -12.56 -2.76 -13.70
CA GLU A 118 -12.31 -3.36 -15.01
C GLU A 118 -10.84 -3.78 -15.17
N ILE A 119 -9.92 -2.85 -14.90
CA ILE A 119 -8.48 -3.08 -15.07
C ILE A 119 -7.99 -4.12 -14.07
N ALA A 120 -8.42 -4.06 -12.80
CA ALA A 120 -8.06 -5.06 -11.80
C ALA A 120 -8.55 -6.47 -12.20
N SER A 121 -9.78 -6.59 -12.70
CA SER A 121 -10.33 -7.86 -13.15
C SER A 121 -9.56 -8.45 -14.34
N ARG A 122 -9.00 -7.62 -15.20
CA ARG A 122 -8.21 -8.05 -16.36
C ARG A 122 -6.77 -8.38 -15.98
N GLU A 123 -6.08 -7.44 -15.35
CA GLU A 123 -4.62 -7.54 -15.12
C GLU A 123 -4.26 -8.47 -13.95
N LEU A 124 -5.09 -8.51 -12.90
CA LEU A 124 -4.82 -9.32 -11.71
C LEU A 124 -5.46 -10.71 -11.74
N SER A 125 -6.18 -11.07 -12.82
CA SER A 125 -6.90 -12.35 -12.91
C SER A 125 -6.00 -13.59 -12.83
N GLY A 126 -4.72 -13.48 -13.19
CA GLY A 126 -3.72 -14.54 -13.11
C GLY A 126 -3.03 -14.68 -11.75
N LEU A 127 -3.27 -13.76 -10.84
CA LEU A 127 -2.67 -13.74 -9.51
C LEU A 127 -3.65 -14.26 -8.45
N PRO A 128 -3.16 -14.82 -7.32
CA PRO A 128 -4.01 -15.35 -6.24
C PRO A 128 -4.67 -14.26 -5.39
N TYR A 129 -4.73 -13.03 -5.88
CA TYR A 129 -5.22 -11.88 -5.14
C TYR A 129 -6.75 -11.86 -5.07
N LYS A 130 -7.28 -11.73 -3.86
CA LYS A 130 -8.72 -11.57 -3.61
C LYS A 130 -9.00 -10.18 -3.10
N GLY A 131 -9.77 -9.42 -3.88
CA GLY A 131 -10.11 -8.04 -3.56
C GLY A 131 -11.22 -7.92 -2.51
N THR A 132 -11.04 -6.97 -1.60
CA THR A 132 -12.08 -6.48 -0.70
C THR A 132 -12.16 -4.97 -0.83
N ARG A 133 -13.39 -4.48 -1.03
CA ARG A 133 -13.65 -3.04 -1.05
C ARG A 133 -14.01 -2.57 0.36
N GLY A 134 -13.29 -1.59 0.85
CA GLY A 134 -13.62 -0.91 2.11
C GLY A 134 -14.91 -0.11 2.02
N THR A 135 -15.35 0.42 3.16
CA THR A 135 -16.57 1.25 3.22
C THR A 135 -16.40 2.51 2.38
N VAL A 136 -17.36 2.74 1.48
CA VAL A 136 -17.43 3.98 0.70
C VAL A 136 -17.79 5.13 1.63
N GLN A 137 -16.95 6.19 1.64
CA GLN A 137 -17.16 7.39 2.44
C GLN A 137 -18.23 8.29 1.81
N LYS A 138 -18.65 9.33 2.55
CA LYS A 138 -19.67 10.29 2.08
C LYS A 138 -19.24 11.06 0.82
N ASP A 139 -17.96 11.26 0.63
CA ASP A 139 -17.38 11.93 -0.54
C ASP A 139 -17.13 10.98 -1.72
N GLY A 140 -17.52 9.72 -1.60
CA GLY A 140 -17.33 8.68 -2.60
C GLY A 140 -15.94 8.02 -2.55
N SER A 141 -15.07 8.42 -1.63
CA SER A 141 -13.76 7.78 -1.47
C SER A 141 -13.87 6.39 -0.81
N PHE A 142 -12.96 5.49 -1.17
CA PHE A 142 -12.83 4.16 -0.56
C PHE A 142 -11.40 3.63 -0.71
N VAL A 143 -11.09 2.55 0.00
CA VAL A 143 -9.87 1.79 -0.20
C VAL A 143 -10.25 0.42 -0.77
N LEU A 144 -9.65 0.06 -1.88
CA LEU A 144 -9.65 -1.30 -2.40
C LEU A 144 -8.38 -1.98 -1.91
N SER A 145 -8.53 -3.13 -1.26
CA SER A 145 -7.43 -3.96 -0.82
C SER A 145 -7.58 -5.33 -1.49
N SER A 146 -6.52 -5.83 -2.10
CA SER A 146 -6.51 -7.15 -2.71
C SER A 146 -5.31 -7.92 -2.19
N GLY A 147 -5.56 -9.03 -1.49
CA GLY A 147 -4.53 -9.78 -0.78
C GLY A 147 -4.27 -11.16 -1.38
N ASP A 148 -3.00 -11.57 -1.36
CA ASP A 148 -2.56 -12.93 -1.56
C ASP A 148 -2.58 -13.67 -0.22
N ALA A 149 -3.66 -14.39 0.05
CA ALA A 149 -3.82 -15.13 1.29
C ALA A 149 -2.75 -16.21 1.47
N ALA A 150 -2.24 -16.80 0.39
CA ALA A 150 -1.24 -17.85 0.48
C ALA A 150 0.11 -17.31 0.98
N ASN A 151 0.56 -16.19 0.46
CA ASN A 151 1.91 -15.66 0.74
C ASN A 151 1.91 -14.36 1.58
N GLY A 152 0.75 -13.76 1.84
CA GLY A 152 0.61 -12.53 2.65
C GLY A 152 0.91 -11.24 1.88
N GLY A 153 0.96 -11.29 0.54
CA GLY A 153 1.10 -10.09 -0.29
C GLY A 153 -0.19 -9.27 -0.34
N GLU A 154 -0.08 -7.99 -0.69
CA GLU A 154 -1.23 -7.09 -0.78
C GLU A 154 -1.04 -6.00 -1.83
N VAL A 155 -2.14 -5.61 -2.49
CA VAL A 155 -2.25 -4.39 -3.29
C VAL A 155 -3.31 -3.50 -2.66
N ARG A 156 -2.98 -2.24 -2.42
CA ARG A 156 -3.89 -1.23 -1.88
C ARG A 156 -4.05 -0.08 -2.86
N ILE A 157 -5.28 0.30 -3.09
CA ILE A 157 -5.65 1.45 -3.91
C ILE A 157 -6.56 2.35 -3.07
N GLY A 158 -6.13 3.57 -2.84
CA GLY A 158 -6.97 4.60 -2.28
C GLY A 158 -7.69 5.34 -3.42
N TYR A 159 -8.97 5.12 -3.60
CA TYR A 159 -9.75 5.89 -4.56
C TYR A 159 -10.27 7.18 -3.94
N PHE A 160 -10.00 8.30 -4.61
CA PHE A 160 -10.48 9.63 -4.23
C PHE A 160 -11.07 10.32 -5.47
N PRO A 161 -12.38 10.55 -5.53
CA PRO A 161 -13.01 11.23 -6.65
C PRO A 161 -12.33 12.58 -6.92
N TYR A 162 -12.01 12.83 -8.19
CA TYR A 162 -11.37 14.09 -8.64
C TYR A 162 -9.98 14.39 -8.07
N ARG A 163 -9.32 13.38 -7.49
CA ARG A 163 -7.98 13.51 -6.91
C ARG A 163 -7.06 12.39 -7.44
N ARG A 164 -5.82 12.43 -7.01
CA ARG A 164 -4.88 11.33 -7.26
C ARG A 164 -5.25 10.12 -6.42
N SER A 165 -5.20 8.96 -7.03
CA SER A 165 -5.41 7.68 -6.38
C SER A 165 -4.06 7.07 -6.03
N PRO A 166 -3.67 6.98 -4.75
CA PRO A 166 -2.45 6.30 -4.33
C PRO A 166 -2.61 4.78 -4.49
N ILE A 167 -1.57 4.15 -4.99
CA ILE A 167 -1.46 2.70 -5.15
C ILE A 167 -0.16 2.26 -4.50
N GLN A 168 -0.20 1.18 -3.73
CA GLN A 168 0.97 0.53 -3.18
C GLN A 168 0.76 -0.97 -3.17
N TYR A 169 1.81 -1.74 -3.43
CA TYR A 169 1.78 -3.18 -3.34
C TYR A 169 3.01 -3.71 -2.62
N GLU A 170 2.82 -4.85 -1.95
CA GLU A 170 3.87 -5.52 -1.18
C GLU A 170 3.75 -7.04 -1.28
N SER A 171 4.90 -7.72 -1.16
CA SER A 171 4.97 -9.17 -1.33
C SER A 171 4.53 -10.00 -0.13
N GLY A 172 4.39 -9.38 1.05
CA GLY A 172 4.46 -10.12 2.31
C GLY A 172 5.90 -10.57 2.64
N CYS A 173 6.07 -11.29 3.75
CA CYS A 173 7.36 -11.85 4.16
C CYS A 173 7.56 -13.22 3.48
N ARG A 174 8.67 -13.38 2.74
CA ARG A 174 8.94 -14.55 1.90
C ARG A 174 10.35 -15.10 2.15
N PRO A 175 10.58 -16.40 2.00
CA PRO A 175 11.94 -16.95 2.02
C PRO A 175 12.73 -16.44 0.80
N SER A 176 14.07 -16.52 0.88
CA SER A 176 14.95 -16.33 -0.27
C SER A 176 15.42 -17.70 -0.75
N ASP A 177 15.47 -17.92 -2.07
CA ASP A 177 16.05 -19.09 -2.70
C ASP A 177 17.52 -18.87 -3.13
N GLY A 178 18.03 -17.64 -2.96
CA GLY A 178 19.38 -17.25 -3.31
C GLY A 178 19.65 -17.08 -4.80
N SER A 179 18.65 -17.24 -5.67
CA SER A 179 18.84 -17.21 -7.13
C SER A 179 19.18 -15.81 -7.68
N MET A 180 18.98 -14.76 -6.91
CA MET A 180 19.36 -13.38 -7.24
C MET A 180 20.55 -12.88 -6.38
N GLY A 181 21.23 -13.77 -5.64
CA GLY A 181 22.32 -13.40 -4.74
C GLY A 181 21.84 -12.91 -3.37
N ASP A 182 22.62 -12.01 -2.75
CA ASP A 182 22.23 -11.42 -1.47
C ASP A 182 21.16 -10.35 -1.67
N MET A 183 19.96 -10.61 -1.15
CA MET A 183 18.84 -9.68 -1.26
C MET A 183 19.08 -8.37 -0.50
N GLY A 184 20.01 -8.33 0.43
CA GLY A 184 20.43 -7.08 1.11
C GLY A 184 21.23 -6.15 0.22
N GLU A 185 21.86 -6.68 -0.83
CA GLU A 185 22.62 -5.93 -1.84
C GLU A 185 21.85 -5.78 -3.18
N TYR A 186 20.66 -6.36 -3.26
CA TYR A 186 19.86 -6.33 -4.48
C TYR A 186 19.40 -4.90 -4.82
N VAL A 187 19.78 -4.45 -6.00
CA VAL A 187 19.39 -3.13 -6.51
C VAL A 187 18.11 -3.27 -7.33
N LEU A 188 17.04 -2.67 -6.82
CA LEU A 188 15.77 -2.58 -7.54
C LEU A 188 15.87 -1.61 -8.73
N PRO A 189 15.17 -1.91 -9.84
CA PRO A 189 15.02 -0.92 -10.92
C PRO A 189 14.33 0.35 -10.40
N SER A 190 14.69 1.49 -10.95
CA SER A 190 14.04 2.77 -10.63
C SER A 190 12.59 2.80 -11.14
N THR A 191 11.79 3.76 -10.68
CA THR A 191 10.40 3.91 -11.15
C THR A 191 10.34 4.16 -12.67
N GLU A 192 11.28 4.94 -13.20
CA GLU A 192 11.40 5.22 -14.62
C GLU A 192 11.75 3.98 -15.45
N GLU A 193 12.59 3.09 -14.89
CA GLU A 193 12.93 1.81 -15.54
C GLU A 193 11.76 0.82 -15.52
N VAL A 194 10.91 0.87 -14.49
CA VAL A 194 9.69 0.03 -14.40
C VAL A 194 8.60 0.55 -15.33
N PHE A 195 8.50 1.86 -15.52
CA PHE A 195 7.46 2.52 -16.32
C PHE A 195 8.04 3.38 -17.46
N PRO A 196 8.82 2.78 -18.40
CA PRO A 196 9.55 3.53 -19.40
C PRO A 196 8.67 4.28 -20.42
N ASP A 197 7.41 3.83 -20.57
CA ASP A 197 6.46 4.40 -21.54
C ASP A 197 5.54 5.47 -20.91
N LEU A 198 5.72 5.75 -19.61
CA LEU A 198 4.93 6.74 -18.88
C LEU A 198 5.75 7.99 -18.57
N VAL A 199 5.05 9.10 -18.37
CA VAL A 199 5.67 10.29 -17.80
C VAL A 199 5.75 10.12 -16.28
N VAL A 200 6.95 9.81 -15.78
CA VAL A 200 7.21 9.59 -14.35
C VAL A 200 7.65 10.88 -13.68
N TYR A 201 7.10 11.22 -12.53
CA TYR A 201 7.45 12.45 -11.80
C TYR A 201 7.32 12.26 -10.28
N PRO A 202 8.14 12.98 -9.47
CA PRO A 202 7.96 12.99 -8.02
C PRO A 202 6.56 13.53 -7.66
N ALA A 203 5.78 12.79 -6.88
CA ALA A 203 4.42 13.19 -6.52
C ALA A 203 4.37 14.43 -5.60
N PHE A 204 5.47 14.68 -4.87
CA PHE A 204 5.61 15.78 -3.95
C PHE A 204 6.97 16.47 -4.15
N ASP A 205 6.99 17.77 -3.97
CA ASP A 205 8.21 18.55 -3.86
C ASP A 205 8.97 18.16 -2.57
N GLU A 206 10.28 17.91 -2.68
CA GLU A 206 11.08 17.41 -1.55
C GLU A 206 11.22 18.44 -0.42
N ASP A 207 11.29 19.71 -0.75
CA ASP A 207 11.53 20.78 0.21
C ASP A 207 10.23 21.25 0.89
N THR A 208 9.21 21.50 0.09
CA THR A 208 7.94 22.07 0.55
C THR A 208 6.92 21.03 0.98
N LYS A 209 7.11 19.76 0.58
CA LYS A 209 6.14 18.65 0.72
C LYS A 209 4.79 18.94 0.08
N GLN A 210 4.75 19.90 -0.85
CA GLN A 210 3.54 20.22 -1.61
C GLN A 210 3.37 19.22 -2.77
N PRO A 211 2.13 18.88 -3.13
CA PRO A 211 1.88 18.02 -4.27
C PRO A 211 2.34 18.67 -5.59
N ASN A 212 3.18 17.98 -6.33
CA ASN A 212 3.55 18.39 -7.70
C ASN A 212 2.36 18.12 -8.64
N PRO A 213 1.98 19.06 -9.50
CA PRO A 213 0.97 18.80 -10.52
C PRO A 213 1.50 17.73 -11.50
N PRO A 214 0.61 16.90 -12.08
CA PRO A 214 1.02 16.04 -13.19
C PRO A 214 1.53 16.92 -14.34
N PRO A 215 2.59 16.50 -15.04
CA PRO A 215 3.07 17.20 -16.22
C PRO A 215 1.95 17.34 -17.26
N SER A 216 1.85 18.51 -17.90
CA SER A 216 0.89 18.71 -18.98
C SER A 216 1.25 17.79 -20.14
N THR A 217 0.32 16.95 -20.56
CA THR A 217 0.47 16.07 -21.72
C THR A 217 0.25 16.81 -23.06
N ASP A 218 0.19 18.15 -23.05
CA ASP A 218 0.12 18.96 -24.26
C ASP A 218 1.41 18.85 -25.07
N THR A 219 1.50 17.78 -25.85
CA THR A 219 2.43 17.64 -26.96
C THR A 219 2.02 18.59 -28.09
N GLY A 220 2.26 19.89 -27.95
CA GLY A 220 1.99 20.78 -29.07
C GLY A 220 1.75 22.24 -28.76
N GLN A 221 2.61 22.89 -27.99
CA GLN A 221 2.87 24.34 -28.23
C GLN A 221 4.25 24.71 -27.66
N SER A 222 5.26 24.43 -28.47
CA SER A 222 6.56 25.09 -28.34
C SER A 222 6.42 26.57 -28.67
N GLY A 223 6.67 27.42 -27.68
CA GLY A 223 7.18 28.74 -27.93
C GLY A 223 6.19 29.87 -28.08
N GLN A 224 5.85 30.49 -26.96
CA GLN A 224 5.88 31.95 -26.89
C GLN A 224 6.23 32.38 -25.47
N SER A 225 7.51 32.62 -25.25
CA SER A 225 7.98 33.41 -24.11
C SER A 225 7.34 34.78 -24.22
N VAL A 226 6.37 35.05 -23.38
CA VAL A 226 5.91 36.43 -23.17
C VAL A 226 7.00 37.14 -22.37
N GLN A 227 7.88 37.81 -23.11
CA GLN A 227 8.74 38.84 -22.60
C GLN A 227 7.83 39.99 -22.16
N SER A 228 7.50 40.11 -20.88
CA SER A 228 6.98 41.33 -20.30
C SER A 228 8.13 42.34 -20.22
N GLY A 229 8.29 43.12 -21.28
CA GLY A 229 9.11 44.32 -21.31
C GLY A 229 8.49 45.34 -20.38
N GLY A 230 9.10 45.54 -19.23
CA GLY A 230 8.93 46.72 -18.43
C GLY A 230 9.74 47.84 -19.04
N SER A 231 9.10 48.89 -19.49
CA SER A 231 9.75 50.17 -19.75
C SER A 231 8.70 51.24 -19.58
N GLY A 232 8.98 52.21 -18.79
CA GLY A 232 8.10 53.34 -18.57
C GLY A 232 8.57 54.21 -17.42
N ASP A 233 9.82 54.76 -17.52
CA ASP A 233 10.15 56.04 -16.90
C ASP A 233 9.25 57.06 -17.53
N GLU A 234 8.67 57.95 -16.75
CA GLU A 234 8.71 59.39 -17.09
C GLU A 234 8.38 60.23 -15.85
N GLN A 235 9.36 61.05 -15.58
CA GLN A 235 9.35 62.28 -14.81
C GLN A 235 8.28 63.23 -15.31
N GLY A 236 7.74 64.02 -14.41
CA GLY A 236 6.89 65.17 -14.70
C GLY A 236 6.85 66.06 -13.46
N GLU A 237 7.78 67.02 -13.47
CA GLU A 237 7.83 68.22 -12.64
C GLU A 237 6.64 69.17 -12.91
N ASP A 238 6.46 70.05 -11.95
CA ASP A 238 5.91 71.39 -11.97
C ASP A 238 4.42 71.67 -11.69
N GLN A 239 4.34 72.41 -10.68
CA GLN A 239 3.61 73.60 -10.20
C GLN A 239 2.71 73.38 -8.99
#